data_4ce58b7e9b3d8170b061781aa267fe0b
#
_entry.id   4ce58b7e9b3d8170b061781aa267fe0b
#
_cell.length_a   1.000
_cell.length_b   1.000
_cell.length_c   1.000
_cell.angle_alpha   90.00
_cell.angle_beta   90.00
_cell.angle_gamma   90.00
#
_symmetry.space_group_name_H-M   'P 1'
#
loop_
_entity.id
_entity.type
_entity.pdbx_description
1 polymer ?
#
loop_
_entity_poly.entity_id
_entity_poly.type
_entity_poly.pdbx_seq_one_letter_code
_entity_poly.pdbx_strand_id
1 'polypeptide(L)'
;ARRTKVSRTTLDEIVKRGNARSDVYEKIYSYAYENNYRINSVKEELIKEKYQTVLFHGSKDGLSSITSTGSRDNCDFGNGFYLGETYAQALSFICEKQNSSVYSFRYSLDDLKIKKFECNLEWMLAICYYRGTIKEYESHDKIRKIVSEIENADVVIAPIADNKMFYIMAQFTEGETNTDVALHSLSASKLGLQYIFKTEKAIEKLIPIERYYISTPEREDCRKSLIERGFEIDANVKLAKR
;
A
#
# COMPACT_ATOMS: atom_id res chain seq x y z
N ALA A 1 1.88 30.66 14.46
CA ALA A 1 1.17 31.64 13.63
C ALA A 1 2.11 32.39 12.68
N ARG A 2 3.12 33.14 13.15
CA ARG A 2 4.00 33.91 12.24
C ARG A 2 4.75 33.06 11.23
N ARG A 3 5.26 31.89 11.63
CA ARG A 3 6.06 30.99 10.76
C ARG A 3 5.23 30.20 9.76
N THR A 4 4.02 29.80 10.12
CA THR A 4 3.10 29.06 9.23
C THR A 4 2.26 29.97 8.33
N LYS A 5 2.33 31.29 8.49
CA LYS A 5 1.44 32.28 7.83
C LYS A 5 -0.07 31.99 8.04
N VAL A 6 -0.40 31.30 9.13
CA VAL A 6 -1.77 31.02 9.57
C VAL A 6 -2.08 31.88 10.79
N SER A 7 -3.28 32.48 10.87
CA SER A 7 -3.65 33.32 12.00
C SER A 7 -3.75 32.51 13.30
N ARG A 8 -3.51 33.16 14.44
CA ARG A 8 -3.65 32.51 15.75
C ARG A 8 -5.07 31.99 15.96
N THR A 9 -6.06 32.79 15.60
CA THR A 9 -7.48 32.43 15.69
C THR A 9 -7.77 31.15 14.89
N THR A 10 -7.25 31.06 13.65
CA THR A 10 -7.43 29.85 12.82
C THR A 10 -6.78 28.63 13.44
N LEU A 11 -5.58 28.77 14.04
CA LEU A 11 -4.92 27.66 14.74
C LEU A 11 -5.74 27.21 15.96
N ASP A 12 -6.24 28.15 16.75
CA ASP A 12 -7.10 27.86 17.92
C ASP A 12 -8.42 27.17 17.51
N GLU A 13 -8.99 27.55 16.38
CA GLU A 13 -10.19 26.87 15.82
C GLU A 13 -9.89 25.45 15.37
N ILE A 14 -8.74 25.21 14.73
CA ILE A 14 -8.32 23.87 14.32
C ILE A 14 -8.13 22.97 15.54
N VAL A 15 -7.48 23.48 16.58
CA VAL A 15 -7.29 22.72 17.82
C VAL A 15 -8.65 22.37 18.47
N LYS A 16 -9.61 23.28 18.41
CA LYS A 16 -10.94 23.05 19.02
C LYS A 16 -11.85 22.14 18.18
N ARG A 17 -11.82 22.29 16.86
CA ARG A 17 -12.77 21.64 15.93
C ARG A 17 -12.17 20.47 15.16
N GLY A 18 -10.85 20.32 15.14
CA GLY A 18 -10.15 19.25 14.41
C GLY A 18 -10.26 19.35 12.88
N ASN A 19 -10.71 20.50 12.33
CA ASN A 19 -10.95 20.66 10.91
C ASN A 19 -10.43 22.00 10.37
N ALA A 20 -9.87 21.99 9.15
CA ALA A 20 -9.42 23.18 8.44
C ALA A 20 -9.56 22.99 6.91
N ARG A 21 -9.49 24.11 6.17
CA ARG A 21 -9.41 24.08 4.72
C ARG A 21 -8.06 23.49 4.28
N SER A 22 -8.02 22.89 3.09
CA SER A 22 -6.83 22.23 2.53
C SER A 22 -5.61 23.17 2.45
N ASP A 23 -5.81 24.45 2.09
CA ASP A 23 -4.72 25.44 2.03
C ASP A 23 -4.09 25.75 3.41
N VAL A 24 -4.87 25.63 4.46
CA VAL A 24 -4.42 25.82 5.85
C VAL A 24 -3.66 24.56 6.32
N TYR A 25 -4.18 23.38 6.03
CA TYR A 25 -3.47 22.12 6.28
C TYR A 25 -2.11 22.10 5.57
N GLU A 26 -2.06 22.50 4.28
CA GLU A 26 -0.81 22.57 3.53
C GLU A 26 0.22 23.44 4.25
N LYS A 27 -0.14 24.66 4.66
CA LYS A 27 0.79 25.57 5.37
C LYS A 27 1.30 25.00 6.70
N ILE A 28 0.45 24.32 7.45
CA ILE A 28 0.81 23.78 8.76
C ILE A 28 1.68 22.54 8.60
N TYR A 29 1.25 21.58 7.76
CA TYR A 29 1.92 20.31 7.58
C TYR A 29 3.26 20.48 6.83
N SER A 30 3.34 21.36 5.82
CA SER A 30 4.60 21.67 5.15
C SER A 30 5.60 22.29 6.12
N TYR A 31 5.18 23.32 6.88
CA TYR A 31 6.04 23.90 7.90
C TYR A 31 6.52 22.87 8.93
N ALA A 32 5.62 22.02 9.41
CA ALA A 32 5.96 20.97 10.37
C ALA A 32 6.99 20.00 9.77
N TYR A 33 6.74 19.52 8.55
CA TYR A 33 7.61 18.56 7.87
C TYR A 33 9.00 19.11 7.61
N GLU A 34 9.11 20.33 7.09
CA GLU A 34 10.37 21.05 6.83
C GLU A 34 11.20 21.31 8.11
N ASN A 35 10.54 21.34 9.27
CA ASN A 35 11.16 21.51 10.58
C ASN A 35 11.27 20.18 11.36
N ASN A 36 11.23 19.03 10.67
CA ASN A 36 11.37 17.68 11.25
C ASN A 36 10.25 17.24 12.21
N TYR A 37 9.11 17.92 12.22
CA TYR A 37 7.92 17.43 12.93
C TYR A 37 7.18 16.44 12.03
N ARG A 38 7.34 15.16 12.26
CA ARG A 38 6.72 14.06 11.48
C ARG A 38 5.32 13.76 12.01
N ILE A 39 4.38 14.69 11.80
CA ILE A 39 3.01 14.62 12.35
C ILE A 39 2.34 13.29 12.00
N ASN A 40 2.41 12.85 10.74
CA ASN A 40 1.75 11.62 10.30
C ASN A 40 2.37 10.36 10.90
N SER A 41 3.71 10.33 11.10
CA SER A 41 4.37 9.22 11.80
C SER A 41 3.96 9.15 13.27
N VAL A 42 3.90 10.29 13.97
CA VAL A 42 3.43 10.33 15.36
C VAL A 42 1.97 9.88 15.47
N LYS A 43 1.11 10.28 14.53
CA LYS A 43 -0.29 9.80 14.48
C LYS A 43 -0.37 8.30 14.26
N GLU A 44 0.47 7.74 13.37
CA GLU A 44 0.55 6.30 13.16
C GLU A 44 0.92 5.56 14.45
N GLU A 45 1.95 6.03 15.17
CA GLU A 45 2.37 5.46 16.45
C GLU A 45 1.24 5.48 17.49
N LEU A 46 0.62 6.63 17.70
CA LEU A 46 -0.48 6.78 18.66
C LEU A 46 -1.70 5.91 18.34
N ILE A 47 -2.03 5.74 17.06
CA ILE A 47 -3.15 4.89 16.64
C ILE A 47 -2.79 3.42 16.87
N LYS A 48 -1.56 2.99 16.57
CA LYS A 48 -1.09 1.62 16.79
C LYS A 48 -0.96 1.28 18.28
N GLU A 49 -0.60 2.24 19.12
CA GLU A 49 -0.64 2.06 20.58
C GLU A 49 -2.07 1.87 21.08
N LYS A 50 -3.01 2.63 20.53
CA LYS A 50 -4.42 2.57 20.94
C LYS A 50 -5.15 1.33 20.44
N TYR A 51 -4.80 0.84 19.24
CA TYR A 51 -5.46 -0.29 18.57
C TYR A 51 -4.43 -1.30 18.09
N GLN A 52 -4.58 -2.56 18.49
CA GLN A 52 -3.64 -3.64 18.13
C GLN A 52 -3.68 -4.00 16.62
N THR A 53 -4.81 -3.75 15.95
CA THR A 53 -5.04 -4.13 14.56
C THR A 53 -5.38 -2.90 13.75
N VAL A 54 -4.36 -2.35 13.06
CA VAL A 54 -4.50 -1.15 12.22
C VAL A 54 -3.85 -1.39 10.86
N LEU A 55 -4.57 -1.00 9.80
CA LEU A 55 -4.07 -1.00 8.43
C LEU A 55 -4.31 0.37 7.79
N PHE A 56 -3.58 0.65 6.71
CA PHE A 56 -3.59 1.93 6.01
C PHE A 56 -3.94 1.75 4.54
N HIS A 57 -4.80 2.63 4.03
CA HIS A 57 -5.20 2.70 2.62
C HIS A 57 -4.82 4.03 2.01
N GLY A 58 -4.19 4.00 0.83
CA GLY A 58 -3.91 5.20 0.04
C GLY A 58 -4.97 5.42 -1.03
N SER A 59 -5.68 6.56 -0.97
CA SER A 59 -6.64 6.95 -1.99
C SER A 59 -6.16 8.17 -2.78
N LYS A 60 -6.28 8.13 -4.12
CA LYS A 60 -5.80 9.19 -5.02
C LYS A 60 -6.67 10.44 -4.99
N ASP A 61 -7.99 10.27 -4.85
CA ASP A 61 -8.98 11.35 -4.97
C ASP A 61 -9.91 11.43 -3.75
N GLY A 62 -9.48 10.86 -2.62
CA GLY A 62 -10.30 10.72 -1.42
C GLY A 62 -11.08 9.40 -1.41
N LEU A 63 -11.74 9.12 -0.30
CA LEU A 63 -12.50 7.89 -0.08
C LEU A 63 -13.95 8.25 0.20
N SER A 64 -14.85 7.97 -0.75
CA SER A 64 -16.29 8.19 -0.62
C SER A 64 -17.01 6.96 -0.06
N SER A 65 -16.52 5.77 -0.39
CA SER A 65 -17.05 4.49 0.07
C SER A 65 -15.93 3.45 0.14
N ILE A 66 -16.13 2.42 0.94
CA ILE A 66 -15.25 1.25 1.02
C ILE A 66 -15.99 0.13 0.33
N THR A 67 -15.41 -0.43 -0.74
CA THR A 67 -16.02 -1.51 -1.52
C THR A 67 -14.98 -2.55 -1.91
N SER A 68 -15.41 -3.78 -2.05
CA SER A 68 -14.58 -4.89 -2.53
C SER A 68 -14.27 -4.82 -4.03
N THR A 69 -14.99 -3.99 -4.79
CA THR A 69 -14.89 -3.89 -6.26
C THR A 69 -14.25 -2.61 -6.76
N GLY A 70 -13.79 -1.71 -5.87
CA GLY A 70 -13.27 -0.38 -6.22
C GLY A 70 -11.81 -0.33 -6.70
N SER A 71 -11.11 -1.46 -6.76
CA SER A 71 -9.73 -1.51 -7.23
C SER A 71 -9.63 -1.49 -8.77
N ARG A 72 -8.42 -1.23 -9.28
CA ARG A 72 -8.12 -1.34 -10.72
C ARG A 72 -8.11 -2.81 -11.14
N ASP A 73 -8.41 -3.08 -12.43
CA ASP A 73 -8.45 -4.45 -12.97
C ASP A 73 -7.12 -5.21 -12.88
N ASN A 74 -5.98 -4.49 -12.94
CA ASN A 74 -4.63 -5.08 -12.95
C ASN A 74 -3.95 -5.00 -11.57
N CYS A 75 -4.69 -5.28 -10.48
CA CYS A 75 -4.10 -5.42 -9.15
C CYS A 75 -3.53 -6.83 -8.93
N ASP A 76 -2.60 -6.97 -7.97
CA ASP A 76 -1.83 -8.19 -7.71
C ASP A 76 -2.68 -9.45 -7.45
N PHE A 77 -3.89 -9.29 -6.91
CA PHE A 77 -4.82 -10.37 -6.55
C PHE A 77 -6.25 -10.08 -7.03
N GLY A 78 -6.39 -9.30 -8.13
CA GLY A 78 -7.69 -8.92 -8.68
C GLY A 78 -8.44 -7.90 -7.83
N ASN A 79 -9.77 -7.92 -7.92
CA ASN A 79 -10.62 -6.98 -7.20
C ASN A 79 -10.53 -7.15 -5.68
N GLY A 80 -10.56 -6.02 -4.95
CA GLY A 80 -10.52 -5.97 -3.51
C GLY A 80 -10.20 -4.57 -2.98
N PHE A 81 -10.32 -4.39 -1.67
CA PHE A 81 -9.89 -3.19 -0.98
C PHE A 81 -8.49 -3.43 -0.39
N TYR A 82 -7.49 -2.75 -0.93
CA TYR A 82 -6.08 -2.96 -0.63
C TYR A 82 -5.60 -2.06 0.50
N LEU A 83 -4.97 -2.65 1.52
CA LEU A 83 -4.37 -1.93 2.64
C LEU A 83 -2.95 -2.42 2.91
N GLY A 84 -2.11 -1.56 3.48
CA GLY A 84 -0.77 -1.89 3.96
C GLY A 84 -0.68 -1.80 5.49
N GLU A 85 0.41 -2.31 6.05
CA GLU A 85 0.66 -2.32 7.49
C GLU A 85 1.11 -0.97 8.04
N THR A 86 1.60 -0.06 7.18
CA THR A 86 2.15 1.24 7.59
C THR A 86 1.61 2.39 6.76
N TYR A 87 1.61 3.57 7.35
CA TYR A 87 1.34 4.83 6.66
C TYR A 87 2.24 5.01 5.44
N ALA A 88 3.54 4.72 5.58
CA ALA A 88 4.53 4.88 4.51
C ALA A 88 4.24 3.96 3.31
N GLN A 89 3.80 2.72 3.54
CA GLN A 89 3.36 1.83 2.47
C GLN A 89 2.18 2.43 1.69
N ALA A 90 1.12 2.86 2.39
CA ALA A 90 -0.04 3.46 1.76
C ALA A 90 0.31 4.74 0.99
N LEU A 91 1.18 5.60 1.56
CA LEU A 91 1.68 6.82 0.92
C LEU A 91 2.43 6.52 -0.38
N SER A 92 3.25 5.48 -0.41
CA SER A 92 4.08 5.13 -1.57
C SER A 92 3.26 4.87 -2.85
N PHE A 93 2.02 4.41 -2.73
CA PHE A 93 1.14 4.15 -3.88
C PHE A 93 0.44 5.40 -4.44
N ILE A 94 0.44 6.51 -3.69
CA ILE A 94 -0.37 7.69 -4.01
C ILE A 94 0.41 9.02 -4.00
N CYS A 95 1.69 9.02 -3.60
CA CYS A 95 2.49 10.25 -3.45
C CYS A 95 2.63 11.07 -4.74
N GLU A 96 2.39 10.47 -5.90
CA GLU A 96 2.36 11.15 -7.21
C GLU A 96 1.14 12.06 -7.41
N LYS A 97 0.06 11.86 -6.64
CA LYS A 97 -1.22 12.57 -6.82
C LYS A 97 -1.39 13.66 -5.77
N GLN A 98 -1.72 14.88 -6.22
CA GLN A 98 -1.85 16.05 -5.33
C GLN A 98 -3.00 15.95 -4.33
N ASN A 99 -4.16 15.41 -4.75
CA ASN A 99 -5.37 15.33 -3.93
C ASN A 99 -5.47 14.04 -3.11
N SER A 100 -4.40 13.25 -3.09
CA SER A 100 -4.40 11.97 -2.40
C SER A 100 -4.39 12.12 -0.88
N SER A 101 -4.92 11.12 -0.21
CA SER A 101 -4.95 11.00 1.25
C SER A 101 -4.70 9.56 1.67
N VAL A 102 -4.11 9.38 2.84
CA VAL A 102 -4.04 8.07 3.50
C VAL A 102 -5.16 8.00 4.54
N TYR A 103 -5.72 6.83 4.71
CA TYR A 103 -6.75 6.51 5.70
C TYR A 103 -6.28 5.34 6.55
N SER A 104 -6.50 5.40 7.86
CA SER A 104 -6.28 4.28 8.77
C SER A 104 -7.59 3.59 9.12
N PHE A 105 -7.52 2.28 9.29
CA PHE A 105 -8.65 1.41 9.61
C PHE A 105 -8.27 0.47 10.74
N ARG A 106 -9.17 0.31 11.70
CA ARG A 106 -9.16 -0.87 12.56
C ARG A 106 -9.80 -2.03 11.80
N TYR A 107 -9.28 -3.23 11.97
CA TYR A 107 -9.79 -4.41 11.30
C TYR A 107 -9.90 -5.61 12.24
N SER A 108 -10.75 -6.58 11.89
CA SER A 108 -10.76 -7.92 12.44
C SER A 108 -10.72 -8.95 11.32
N LEU A 109 -10.11 -10.09 11.61
CA LEU A 109 -10.08 -11.25 10.71
C LEU A 109 -10.98 -12.39 11.20
N ASP A 110 -11.74 -12.16 12.28
CA ASP A 110 -12.62 -13.17 12.86
C ASP A 110 -13.70 -13.60 11.87
N ASP A 111 -13.91 -14.91 11.78
CA ASP A 111 -14.90 -15.57 10.91
C ASP A 111 -14.66 -15.36 9.40
N LEU A 112 -13.46 -14.91 8.98
CA LEU A 112 -13.07 -14.73 7.59
C LEU A 112 -12.21 -15.88 7.08
N LYS A 113 -12.41 -16.26 5.82
CA LYS A 113 -11.52 -17.16 5.10
C LYS A 113 -10.30 -16.39 4.63
N ILE A 114 -9.11 -16.79 5.09
CA ILE A 114 -7.86 -16.09 4.81
C ILE A 114 -6.96 -16.95 3.94
N LYS A 115 -6.51 -16.41 2.81
CA LYS A 115 -5.39 -16.96 2.03
C LYS A 115 -4.14 -16.13 2.33
N LYS A 116 -3.09 -16.80 2.84
CA LYS A 116 -1.78 -16.17 3.07
C LYS A 116 -0.78 -16.65 2.03
N PHE A 117 0.05 -15.72 1.55
CA PHE A 117 1.19 -16.01 0.70
C PHE A 117 2.49 -15.62 1.41
N GLU A 118 3.51 -16.41 1.17
CA GLU A 118 4.90 -16.05 1.44
C GLU A 118 5.57 -15.63 0.14
N CYS A 119 6.78 -15.04 0.20
CA CYS A 119 7.55 -14.70 -0.98
C CYS A 119 8.12 -15.98 -1.62
N ASN A 120 7.31 -16.66 -2.42
CA ASN A 120 7.62 -17.93 -3.08
C ASN A 120 7.03 -17.98 -4.50
N LEU A 121 7.26 -19.10 -5.21
CA LEU A 121 6.77 -19.31 -6.56
C LEU A 121 5.24 -19.20 -6.67
N GLU A 122 4.48 -19.65 -5.68
CA GLU A 122 3.02 -19.57 -5.69
C GLU A 122 2.54 -18.11 -5.69
N TRP A 123 3.11 -17.27 -4.83
CA TRP A 123 2.87 -15.83 -4.77
C TRP A 123 3.23 -15.15 -6.10
N MET A 124 4.39 -15.46 -6.66
CA MET A 124 4.86 -14.90 -7.93
C MET A 124 3.92 -15.25 -9.08
N LEU A 125 3.47 -16.52 -9.19
CA LEU A 125 2.51 -16.96 -10.19
C LEU A 125 1.14 -16.30 -10.03
N ALA A 126 0.67 -16.10 -8.79
CA ALA A 126 -0.57 -15.39 -8.53
C ALA A 126 -0.53 -13.96 -9.11
N ILE A 127 0.53 -13.20 -8.82
CA ILE A 127 0.69 -11.83 -9.31
C ILE A 127 0.81 -11.81 -10.84
N CYS A 128 1.62 -12.69 -11.43
CA CYS A 128 1.77 -12.80 -12.88
C CYS A 128 0.43 -13.08 -13.57
N TYR A 129 -0.40 -13.94 -12.99
CA TYR A 129 -1.73 -14.25 -13.52
C TYR A 129 -2.67 -13.03 -13.47
N TYR A 130 -2.83 -12.40 -12.30
CA TYR A 130 -3.75 -11.24 -12.15
C TYR A 130 -3.29 -10.00 -12.90
N ARG A 131 -1.98 -9.79 -13.06
CA ARG A 131 -1.43 -8.73 -13.91
C ARG A 131 -1.40 -9.08 -15.42
N GLY A 132 -1.80 -10.30 -15.78
CA GLY A 132 -2.03 -10.71 -17.17
C GLY A 132 -0.84 -11.34 -17.90
N THR A 133 0.33 -11.47 -17.28
CA THR A 133 1.56 -11.99 -17.93
C THR A 133 1.47 -13.48 -18.29
N ILE A 134 0.70 -14.26 -17.54
CA ILE A 134 0.51 -15.71 -17.75
C ILE A 134 -0.95 -16.13 -17.81
N LYS A 135 -1.83 -15.23 -18.26
CA LYS A 135 -3.28 -15.49 -18.27
C LYS A 135 -3.69 -16.61 -19.23
N GLU A 136 -2.91 -16.85 -20.27
CA GLU A 136 -3.07 -17.96 -21.20
C GLU A 136 -2.93 -19.36 -20.54
N TYR A 137 -2.25 -19.44 -19.39
CA TYR A 137 -2.10 -20.68 -18.62
C TYR A 137 -3.24 -20.90 -17.59
N GLU A 138 -4.37 -20.23 -17.72
CA GLU A 138 -5.52 -20.35 -16.81
C GLU A 138 -6.03 -21.81 -16.68
N SER A 139 -5.94 -22.60 -17.74
CA SER A 139 -6.33 -24.01 -17.73
C SER A 139 -5.35 -24.95 -17.01
N HIS A 140 -4.13 -24.47 -16.70
CA HIS A 140 -3.12 -25.28 -16.02
C HIS A 140 -3.51 -25.52 -14.55
N ASP A 141 -3.45 -26.77 -14.07
CA ASP A 141 -3.94 -27.19 -12.75
C ASP A 141 -3.39 -26.36 -11.60
N LYS A 142 -2.11 -26.02 -11.63
CA LYS A 142 -1.47 -25.19 -10.59
C LYS A 142 -2.02 -23.78 -10.56
N ILE A 143 -2.24 -23.17 -11.72
CA ILE A 143 -2.78 -21.80 -11.83
C ILE A 143 -4.24 -21.81 -11.38
N ARG A 144 -5.04 -22.77 -11.87
CA ARG A 144 -6.45 -22.94 -11.47
C ARG A 144 -6.61 -23.10 -9.96
N LYS A 145 -5.73 -23.88 -9.31
CA LYS A 145 -5.71 -24.03 -7.86
C LYS A 145 -5.43 -22.71 -7.14
N ILE A 146 -4.37 -21.99 -7.54
CA ILE A 146 -4.00 -20.70 -6.94
C ILE A 146 -5.16 -19.70 -7.07
N VAL A 147 -5.73 -19.56 -8.27
CA VAL A 147 -6.84 -18.65 -8.53
C VAL A 147 -8.07 -19.02 -7.71
N SER A 148 -8.43 -20.30 -7.67
CA SER A 148 -9.56 -20.78 -6.86
C SER A 148 -9.39 -20.49 -5.37
N GLU A 149 -8.20 -20.65 -4.82
CA GLU A 149 -7.92 -20.35 -3.41
C GLU A 149 -8.05 -18.83 -3.12
N ILE A 150 -7.64 -17.98 -4.06
CA ILE A 150 -7.76 -16.53 -3.96
C ILE A 150 -9.22 -16.08 -4.06
N GLU A 151 -9.97 -16.62 -5.03
CA GLU A 151 -11.38 -16.26 -5.25
C GLU A 151 -12.31 -16.77 -4.13
N ASN A 152 -11.94 -17.83 -3.44
CA ASN A 152 -12.69 -18.36 -2.30
C ASN A 152 -12.30 -17.73 -0.96
N ALA A 153 -11.30 -16.83 -0.93
CA ALA A 153 -10.88 -16.12 0.28
C ALA A 153 -11.69 -14.84 0.49
N ASP A 154 -12.00 -14.53 1.74
CA ASP A 154 -12.54 -13.23 2.15
C ASP A 154 -11.42 -12.18 2.21
N VAL A 155 -10.21 -12.60 2.65
CA VAL A 155 -9.02 -11.76 2.73
C VAL A 155 -7.81 -12.49 2.19
N VAL A 156 -7.04 -11.82 1.34
CA VAL A 156 -5.71 -12.26 0.93
C VAL A 156 -4.67 -11.44 1.67
N ILE A 157 -3.66 -12.10 2.25
CA ILE A 157 -2.52 -11.46 2.92
C ILE A 157 -1.26 -11.91 2.18
N ALA A 158 -0.48 -10.97 1.66
CA ALA A 158 0.66 -11.30 0.82
C ALA A 158 1.77 -10.25 0.91
N PRO A 159 3.02 -10.60 0.58
CA PRO A 159 4.06 -9.61 0.37
C PRO A 159 3.66 -8.59 -0.72
N ILE A 160 4.07 -7.34 -0.54
CA ILE A 160 3.86 -6.29 -1.54
C ILE A 160 4.81 -6.54 -2.72
N ALA A 161 4.29 -6.45 -3.95
CA ALA A 161 5.08 -6.41 -5.17
C ALA A 161 4.98 -5.02 -5.81
N ASP A 162 6.09 -4.28 -5.83
CA ASP A 162 6.15 -3.02 -6.57
C ASP A 162 6.42 -3.25 -8.08
N ASN A 163 6.46 -2.17 -8.84
CA ASN A 163 6.65 -2.26 -10.28
C ASN A 163 8.02 -2.85 -10.69
N LYS A 164 9.07 -2.67 -9.87
CA LYS A 164 10.38 -3.26 -10.12
C LYS A 164 10.39 -4.77 -9.87
N MET A 165 9.72 -5.20 -8.81
CA MET A 165 9.52 -6.62 -8.53
C MET A 165 8.72 -7.30 -9.64
N PHE A 166 7.69 -6.63 -10.16
CA PHE A 166 6.92 -7.14 -11.29
C PHE A 166 7.79 -7.28 -12.56
N TYR A 167 8.73 -6.39 -12.80
CA TYR A 167 9.68 -6.54 -13.90
C TYR A 167 10.53 -7.81 -13.78
N ILE A 168 11.00 -8.17 -12.58
CA ILE A 168 11.71 -9.43 -12.32
C ILE A 168 10.80 -10.64 -12.60
N MET A 169 9.53 -10.56 -12.20
CA MET A 169 8.54 -11.60 -12.47
C MET A 169 8.29 -11.78 -13.97
N ALA A 170 8.22 -10.68 -14.73
CA ALA A 170 8.08 -10.72 -16.18
C ALA A 170 9.29 -11.40 -16.84
N GLN A 171 10.51 -11.06 -16.45
CA GLN A 171 11.73 -11.74 -16.95
C GLN A 171 11.72 -13.25 -16.63
N PHE A 172 11.17 -13.65 -15.49
CA PHE A 172 10.99 -15.06 -15.17
C PHE A 172 9.99 -15.74 -16.11
N THR A 173 8.85 -15.12 -16.37
CA THR A 173 7.82 -15.70 -17.27
C THR A 173 8.28 -15.74 -18.74
N GLU A 174 9.17 -14.84 -19.15
CA GLU A 174 9.80 -14.81 -20.47
C GLU A 174 11.00 -15.78 -20.61
N GLY A 175 11.36 -16.47 -19.52
CA GLY A 175 12.50 -17.42 -19.50
C GLY A 175 13.88 -16.75 -19.46
N GLU A 176 13.97 -15.46 -19.23
CA GLU A 176 15.24 -14.72 -19.13
C GLU A 176 15.95 -14.95 -17.79
N THR A 177 15.22 -15.42 -16.76
CA THR A 177 15.78 -15.74 -15.45
C THR A 177 15.14 -17.02 -14.89
N ASN A 178 15.86 -17.74 -14.02
CA ASN A 178 15.31 -18.91 -13.35
C ASN A 178 14.60 -18.57 -12.04
N THR A 179 13.89 -19.55 -11.49
CA THR A 179 13.11 -19.41 -10.26
C THR A 179 13.96 -18.93 -9.07
N ASP A 180 15.15 -19.49 -8.89
CA ASP A 180 15.97 -19.19 -7.72
C ASP A 180 16.50 -17.76 -7.75
N VAL A 181 16.98 -17.30 -8.91
CA VAL A 181 17.40 -15.90 -9.11
C VAL A 181 16.25 -14.92 -8.94
N ALA A 182 15.08 -15.24 -9.50
CA ALA A 182 13.89 -14.39 -9.36
C ALA A 182 13.49 -14.27 -7.88
N LEU A 183 13.32 -15.39 -7.17
CA LEU A 183 12.92 -15.39 -5.75
C LEU A 183 13.96 -14.74 -4.84
N HIS A 184 15.27 -14.97 -5.10
CA HIS A 184 16.32 -14.29 -4.34
C HIS A 184 16.24 -12.77 -4.50
N SER A 185 16.08 -12.28 -5.73
CA SER A 185 15.97 -10.85 -6.03
C SER A 185 14.71 -10.23 -5.38
N LEU A 186 13.58 -10.94 -5.40
CA LEU A 186 12.32 -10.50 -4.81
C LEU A 186 12.36 -10.46 -3.28
N SER A 187 13.00 -11.46 -2.66
CA SER A 187 13.11 -11.56 -1.19
C SER A 187 14.02 -10.50 -0.56
N ALA A 188 14.93 -9.91 -1.34
CA ALA A 188 15.78 -8.82 -0.89
C ALA A 188 14.99 -7.53 -0.60
N SER A 189 13.81 -7.36 -1.22
CA SER A 189 12.97 -6.16 -1.07
C SER A 189 11.89 -6.39 -0.01
N LYS A 190 12.16 -6.06 1.25
CA LYS A 190 11.20 -6.20 2.36
C LYS A 190 10.22 -5.02 2.37
N LEU A 191 9.20 -5.06 1.52
CA LEU A 191 8.17 -4.00 1.43
C LEU A 191 7.05 -4.16 2.46
N GLY A 192 7.03 -5.24 3.25
CA GLY A 192 5.96 -5.61 4.18
C GLY A 192 4.80 -6.32 3.50
N LEU A 193 3.68 -6.43 4.20
CA LEU A 193 2.51 -7.14 3.74
C LEU A 193 1.43 -6.18 3.24
N GLN A 194 0.67 -6.67 2.26
CA GLN A 194 -0.60 -6.10 1.83
C GLN A 194 -1.74 -7.02 2.25
N TYR A 195 -2.87 -6.40 2.59
CA TYR A 195 -4.12 -7.04 2.97
C TYR A 195 -5.19 -6.65 1.96
N ILE A 196 -5.79 -7.63 1.31
CA ILE A 196 -6.80 -7.44 0.28
C ILE A 196 -8.13 -7.99 0.79
N PHE A 197 -9.07 -7.11 1.11
CA PHE A 197 -10.41 -7.46 1.54
C PHE A 197 -11.27 -7.62 0.28
N LYS A 198 -11.67 -8.86 -0.03
CA LYS A 198 -12.26 -9.26 -1.31
C LYS A 198 -13.79 -9.38 -1.28
N THR A 199 -14.39 -9.55 -0.12
CA THR A 199 -15.84 -9.76 0.03
C THR A 199 -16.48 -8.65 0.85
N GLU A 200 -17.78 -8.40 0.67
CA GLU A 200 -18.51 -7.43 1.49
C GLU A 200 -18.47 -7.80 2.97
N LYS A 201 -18.53 -9.12 3.28
CA LYS A 201 -18.34 -9.62 4.64
C LYS A 201 -17.01 -9.19 5.25
N ALA A 202 -15.93 -9.19 4.46
CA ALA A 202 -14.62 -8.71 4.90
C ALA A 202 -14.59 -7.18 5.02
N ILE A 203 -15.22 -6.45 4.11
CA ILE A 203 -15.33 -4.99 4.16
C ILE A 203 -16.03 -4.51 5.43
N GLU A 204 -17.08 -5.19 5.89
CA GLU A 204 -17.79 -4.88 7.14
C GLU A 204 -16.90 -4.98 8.40
N LYS A 205 -15.79 -5.70 8.31
CA LYS A 205 -14.79 -5.80 9.40
C LYS A 205 -13.80 -4.61 9.45
N LEU A 206 -13.89 -3.67 8.50
CA LEU A 206 -13.06 -2.48 8.44
C LEU A 206 -13.80 -1.29 9.08
N ILE A 207 -13.19 -0.70 10.11
CA ILE A 207 -13.73 0.47 10.81
C ILE A 207 -12.79 1.64 10.56
N PRO A 208 -13.21 2.71 9.84
CA PRO A 208 -12.41 3.89 9.62
C PRO A 208 -12.01 4.55 10.95
N ILE A 209 -10.75 4.99 11.07
CA ILE A 209 -10.27 5.70 12.25
C ILE A 209 -9.98 7.16 11.89
N GLU A 210 -9.06 7.40 10.94
CA GLU A 210 -8.57 8.74 10.65
C GLU A 210 -8.16 8.91 9.19
N ARG A 211 -8.28 10.14 8.70
CA ARG A 211 -7.72 10.61 7.42
C ARG A 211 -6.45 11.40 7.69
N TYR A 212 -5.39 11.10 6.93
CA TYR A 212 -4.09 11.76 6.99
C TYR A 212 -3.97 12.75 5.85
N TYR A 213 -3.65 13.99 6.18
CA TYR A 213 -3.27 15.00 5.20
C TYR A 213 -1.79 14.82 4.83
N ILE A 214 -1.46 14.91 3.56
CA ILE A 214 -0.11 14.72 3.03
C ILE A 214 0.35 16.05 2.44
N SER A 215 1.36 16.69 3.03
CA SER A 215 1.93 17.94 2.53
C SER A 215 2.83 17.74 1.30
N THR A 216 3.04 18.81 0.56
CA THR A 216 3.91 18.79 -0.63
C THR A 216 5.32 18.29 -0.32
N PRO A 217 6.05 18.79 0.69
CA PRO A 217 7.41 18.29 0.98
C PRO A 217 7.42 16.81 1.39
N GLU A 218 6.40 16.32 2.09
CA GLU A 218 6.28 14.90 2.45
C GLU A 218 6.08 14.01 1.21
N ARG A 219 5.29 14.46 0.23
CA ARG A 219 5.14 13.78 -1.07
C ARG A 219 6.45 13.71 -1.84
N GLU A 220 7.18 14.83 -1.89
CA GLU A 220 8.47 14.92 -2.59
C GLU A 220 9.51 13.99 -2.00
N ASP A 221 9.60 13.92 -0.67
CA ASP A 221 10.49 12.98 0.02
C ASP A 221 10.11 11.52 -0.25
N CYS A 222 8.80 11.22 -0.23
CA CYS A 222 8.33 9.87 -0.60
C CYS A 222 8.72 9.50 -2.03
N ARG A 223 8.57 10.41 -3.01
CA ARG A 223 8.98 10.17 -4.40
C ARG A 223 10.49 9.92 -4.52
N LYS A 224 11.31 10.72 -3.84
CA LYS A 224 12.78 10.52 -3.81
C LYS A 224 13.12 9.13 -3.27
N SER A 225 12.53 8.74 -2.14
CA SER A 225 12.75 7.42 -1.54
C SER A 225 12.32 6.27 -2.45
N LEU A 226 11.26 6.44 -3.26
CA LEU A 226 10.85 5.44 -4.24
C LEU A 226 11.88 5.27 -5.38
N ILE A 227 12.46 6.37 -5.85
CA ILE A 227 13.50 6.36 -6.88
C ILE A 227 14.76 5.67 -6.34
N GLU A 228 15.22 6.04 -5.15
CA GLU A 228 16.39 5.44 -4.49
C GLU A 228 16.22 3.93 -4.30
N ARG A 229 15.05 3.49 -3.81
CA ARG A 229 14.71 2.06 -3.70
C ARG A 229 14.75 1.34 -5.04
N GLY A 230 14.29 1.99 -6.13
CA GLY A 230 14.39 1.45 -7.47
C GLY A 230 15.83 1.13 -7.88
N PHE A 231 16.79 1.99 -7.55
CA PHE A 231 18.21 1.75 -7.81
C PHE A 231 18.78 0.62 -6.95
N GLU A 232 18.36 0.48 -5.69
CA GLU A 232 18.79 -0.64 -4.83
C GLU A 232 18.31 -1.99 -5.37
N ILE A 233 17.06 -2.07 -5.83
CA ILE A 233 16.53 -3.30 -6.44
C ILE A 233 17.31 -3.65 -7.71
N ASP A 234 17.59 -2.69 -8.59
CA ASP A 234 18.39 -2.91 -9.81
C ASP A 234 19.81 -3.40 -9.49
N ALA A 235 20.42 -2.90 -8.41
CA ALA A 235 21.73 -3.37 -7.95
C ALA A 235 21.67 -4.83 -7.44
N ASN A 236 20.64 -5.19 -6.66
CA ASN A 236 20.45 -6.54 -6.14
C ASN A 236 20.20 -7.57 -7.28
N VAL A 237 19.41 -7.20 -8.30
CA VAL A 237 19.20 -8.06 -9.49
C VAL A 237 20.51 -8.33 -10.23
N LYS A 238 21.36 -7.31 -10.40
CA LYS A 238 22.69 -7.47 -11.03
C LYS A 238 23.60 -8.40 -10.23
N LEU A 239 23.55 -8.35 -8.89
CA LEU A 239 24.32 -9.23 -8.02
C LEU A 239 23.82 -10.68 -8.09
N ALA A 240 22.50 -10.89 -8.13
CA ALA A 240 21.90 -12.22 -8.20
C ALA A 240 22.12 -12.93 -9.54
N LYS A 241 22.41 -12.19 -10.62
CA LYS A 241 22.72 -12.74 -11.97
C LYS A 241 24.22 -13.07 -12.16
N ARG A 242 25.08 -12.76 -11.19
CA ARG A 242 26.53 -13.09 -11.20
C ARG A 242 26.78 -14.38 -10.45
#